data_3347f4df3eb55271fe3c2c01f99e1a9d
#
_entry.id   3347f4df3eb55271fe3c2c01f99e1a9d
#
_cell.length_a   1.000
_cell.length_b   1.000
_cell.length_c   1.000
_cell.angle_alpha   90.00
_cell.angle_beta   90.00
_cell.angle_gamma   90.00
#
_symmetry.space_group_name_H-M   'P 1'
#
loop_
_entity.id
_entity.type
_entity.pdbx_description
1 polymer ?
#
loop_
_entity_poly.entity_id
_entity_poly.type
_entity_poly.pdbx_seq_one_letter_code
_entity_poly.pdbx_strand_id
1 'polypeptide(L)'
;MILIMSSPDDIHATAVQSALNARGAENHILNLSEFPMSMDIGLSFATGAPGNLALRLKSGKRIDFAAVTSVWWRRPQGFGFPPSLTDPVNRAFAQQESDFAFKGMYLSADACWVNDMTRDALASHKVWQLQTATRIGFDIPRTLITNNPDDARRFRGETGAKVIYKAFLASPMAWRET
;
A
#
# COMPACT_ATOMS: atom_id res chain seq x y z
N MET A 1 -1.95 -20.66 1.34
CA MET A 1 -1.33 -19.84 0.25
C MET A 1 -0.78 -18.56 0.85
N ILE A 2 0.40 -18.09 0.36
CA ILE A 2 1.04 -16.82 0.75
C ILE A 2 0.81 -15.78 -0.35
N LEU A 3 0.32 -14.58 0.01
CA LEU A 3 0.22 -13.46 -0.92
C LEU A 3 1.35 -12.46 -0.71
N ILE A 4 1.92 -11.96 -1.80
CA ILE A 4 2.90 -10.89 -1.81
C ILE A 4 2.24 -9.69 -2.52
N MET A 5 1.88 -8.65 -1.76
CA MET A 5 1.25 -7.44 -2.30
C MET A 5 2.31 -6.54 -2.91
N SER A 6 2.55 -6.69 -4.23
CA SER A 6 3.60 -5.95 -4.94
C SER A 6 3.41 -6.03 -6.45
N SER A 7 4.37 -5.46 -7.20
CA SER A 7 4.51 -5.65 -8.65
C SER A 7 5.46 -6.81 -8.97
N PRO A 8 5.27 -7.54 -10.07
CA PRO A 8 6.26 -8.49 -10.60
C PRO A 8 7.64 -7.87 -10.89
N ASP A 9 7.70 -6.55 -11.08
CA ASP A 9 8.95 -5.81 -11.32
C ASP A 9 9.71 -5.49 -10.02
N ASP A 10 9.14 -5.75 -8.85
CA ASP A 10 9.83 -5.57 -7.57
C ASP A 10 10.81 -6.73 -7.34
N ILE A 11 12.10 -6.45 -7.50
CA ILE A 11 13.18 -7.43 -7.35
C ILE A 11 13.21 -8.13 -5.98
N HIS A 12 12.72 -7.46 -4.93
CA HIS A 12 12.62 -8.08 -3.61
C HIS A 12 11.43 -9.04 -3.53
N ALA A 13 10.30 -8.67 -4.16
CA ALA A 13 9.12 -9.54 -4.21
C ALA A 13 9.43 -10.82 -4.99
N THR A 14 10.10 -10.71 -6.14
CA THR A 14 10.50 -11.85 -6.95
C THR A 14 11.56 -12.73 -6.28
N ALA A 15 12.51 -12.13 -5.53
CA ALA A 15 13.48 -12.90 -4.75
C ALA A 15 12.82 -13.72 -3.63
N VAL A 16 11.87 -13.11 -2.89
CA VAL A 16 11.10 -13.83 -1.87
C VAL A 16 10.22 -14.90 -2.49
N GLN A 17 9.56 -14.60 -3.61
CA GLN A 17 8.77 -15.58 -4.35
C GLN A 17 9.62 -16.80 -4.75
N SER A 18 10.82 -16.58 -5.29
CA SER A 18 11.74 -17.65 -5.66
C SER A 18 12.14 -18.51 -4.45
N ALA A 19 12.40 -17.88 -3.30
CA ALA A 19 12.71 -18.60 -2.07
C ALA A 19 11.52 -19.41 -1.52
N LEU A 20 10.30 -18.93 -1.67
CA LEU A 20 9.08 -19.66 -1.31
C LEU A 20 8.85 -20.85 -2.25
N ASN A 21 9.04 -20.65 -3.56
CA ASN A 21 8.94 -21.73 -4.57
C ASN A 21 9.95 -22.86 -4.28
N ALA A 22 11.19 -22.50 -3.93
CA ALA A 22 12.21 -23.47 -3.56
C ALA A 22 11.84 -24.31 -2.33
N ARG A 23 10.93 -23.83 -1.48
CA ARG A 23 10.38 -24.52 -0.31
C ARG A 23 9.06 -25.25 -0.58
N GLY A 24 8.58 -25.24 -1.82
CA GLY A 24 7.29 -25.81 -2.19
C GLY A 24 6.08 -25.06 -1.60
N ALA A 25 6.27 -23.83 -1.11
CA ALA A 25 5.20 -23.05 -0.53
C ALA A 25 4.34 -22.40 -1.61
N GLU A 26 3.03 -22.65 -1.60
CA GLU A 26 2.09 -22.01 -2.52
C GLU A 26 2.05 -20.51 -2.27
N ASN A 27 2.34 -19.74 -3.30
CA ASN A 27 2.42 -18.28 -3.20
C ASN A 27 1.98 -17.58 -4.49
N HIS A 28 1.74 -16.24 -4.39
CA HIS A 28 1.41 -15.42 -5.53
C HIS A 28 1.78 -13.95 -5.28
N ILE A 29 2.40 -13.28 -6.26
CA ILE A 29 2.54 -11.82 -6.27
C ILE A 29 1.22 -11.26 -6.79
N LEU A 30 0.49 -10.55 -5.93
CA LEU A 30 -0.76 -9.90 -6.27
C LEU A 30 -0.50 -8.43 -6.62
N ASN A 31 -0.62 -8.13 -7.91
CA ASN A 31 -0.45 -6.79 -8.45
C ASN A 31 -1.80 -6.11 -8.62
N LEU A 32 -2.11 -5.13 -7.77
CA LEU A 32 -3.39 -4.42 -7.82
C LEU A 32 -3.56 -3.56 -9.07
N SER A 33 -2.48 -3.23 -9.79
CA SER A 33 -2.60 -2.49 -11.05
C SER A 33 -3.30 -3.28 -12.16
N GLU A 34 -3.48 -4.60 -11.97
CA GLU A 34 -4.24 -5.45 -12.87
C GLU A 34 -5.76 -5.29 -12.70
N PHE A 35 -6.22 -4.76 -11.57
CA PHE A 35 -7.65 -4.51 -11.33
C PHE A 35 -8.06 -3.13 -11.87
N PRO A 36 -9.21 -3.02 -12.55
CA PRO A 36 -10.17 -4.07 -12.88
C PRO A 36 -9.92 -4.73 -14.25
N MET A 37 -8.87 -4.36 -14.98
CA MET A 37 -8.68 -4.73 -16.39
C MET A 37 -8.33 -6.21 -16.61
N SER A 38 -7.67 -6.82 -15.65
CA SER A 38 -7.17 -8.21 -15.74
C SER A 38 -7.44 -9.03 -14.48
N MET A 39 -8.24 -8.48 -13.59
CA MET A 39 -8.60 -9.10 -12.32
C MET A 39 -10.05 -8.75 -11.97
N ASP A 40 -10.83 -9.75 -11.60
CA ASP A 40 -12.19 -9.58 -11.09
C ASP A 40 -12.21 -9.84 -9.58
N ILE A 41 -13.07 -9.13 -8.88
CA ILE A 41 -13.40 -9.37 -7.48
C ILE A 41 -14.79 -10.01 -7.39
N GLY A 42 -14.92 -11.06 -6.60
CA GLY A 42 -16.19 -11.70 -6.31
C GLY A 42 -16.38 -11.88 -4.81
N LEU A 43 -17.36 -11.16 -4.27
CA LEU A 43 -17.71 -11.21 -2.84
C LEU A 43 -19.16 -11.64 -2.72
N SER A 44 -19.44 -12.68 -1.93
CA SER A 44 -20.82 -13.11 -1.68
C SER A 44 -21.01 -13.52 -0.23
N PHE A 45 -22.15 -13.16 0.31
CA PHE A 45 -22.52 -13.40 1.71
C PHE A 45 -23.94 -13.96 1.78
N ALA A 46 -24.16 -14.89 2.70
CA ALA A 46 -25.48 -15.42 3.01
C ALA A 46 -25.61 -15.72 4.51
N THR A 47 -26.81 -15.62 5.05
CA THR A 47 -27.08 -15.97 6.45
C THR A 47 -26.74 -17.42 6.72
N GLY A 48 -25.95 -17.68 7.76
CA GLY A 48 -25.57 -19.03 8.17
C GLY A 48 -24.45 -19.68 7.35
N ALA A 49 -23.81 -18.93 6.44
CA ALA A 49 -22.66 -19.40 5.67
C ALA A 49 -21.49 -18.42 5.78
N PRO A 50 -20.24 -18.92 5.77
CA PRO A 50 -19.08 -18.02 5.68
C PRO A 50 -19.11 -17.24 4.36
N GLY A 51 -18.65 -15.99 4.39
CA GLY A 51 -18.51 -15.18 3.20
C GLY A 51 -17.54 -15.82 2.19
N ASN A 52 -17.85 -15.75 0.91
CA ASN A 52 -16.97 -16.17 -0.15
C ASN A 52 -16.26 -14.93 -0.73
N LEU A 53 -14.96 -14.86 -0.51
CA LEU A 53 -14.11 -13.73 -0.89
C LEU A 53 -13.05 -14.23 -1.87
N ALA A 54 -13.15 -13.87 -3.14
CA ALA A 54 -12.21 -14.38 -4.14
C ALA A 54 -11.84 -13.33 -5.18
N LEU A 55 -10.61 -13.44 -5.68
CA LEU A 55 -10.15 -12.78 -6.90
C LEU A 55 -10.06 -13.81 -8.03
N ARG A 56 -10.40 -13.39 -9.23
CA ARG A 56 -10.16 -14.14 -10.47
C ARG A 56 -9.21 -13.35 -11.35
N LEU A 57 -8.08 -13.97 -11.68
CA LEU A 57 -7.10 -13.37 -12.57
C LEU A 57 -7.42 -13.74 -14.02
N LYS A 58 -7.02 -12.90 -14.96
CA LYS A 58 -7.18 -13.18 -16.41
C LYS A 58 -6.53 -14.50 -16.85
N SER A 59 -5.51 -14.97 -16.11
CA SER A 59 -4.90 -16.29 -16.32
C SER A 59 -5.83 -17.48 -16.01
N GLY A 60 -7.03 -17.24 -15.48
CA GLY A 60 -7.94 -18.25 -14.97
C GLY A 60 -7.67 -18.65 -13.51
N LYS A 61 -6.56 -18.22 -12.91
CA LYS A 61 -6.27 -18.50 -11.51
C LYS A 61 -7.28 -17.81 -10.60
N ARG A 62 -7.86 -18.58 -9.67
CA ARG A 62 -8.69 -18.10 -8.58
C ARG A 62 -7.86 -18.02 -7.30
N ILE A 63 -7.94 -16.90 -6.61
CA ILE A 63 -7.37 -16.69 -5.27
C ILE A 63 -8.55 -16.62 -4.30
N ASP A 64 -8.70 -17.65 -3.49
CA ASP A 64 -9.69 -17.70 -2.43
C ASP A 64 -9.07 -17.16 -1.14
N PHE A 65 -9.65 -16.11 -0.57
CA PHE A 65 -9.10 -15.48 0.62
C PHE A 65 -9.22 -16.38 1.88
N ALA A 66 -10.13 -17.32 1.91
CA ALA A 66 -10.19 -18.33 2.97
C ALA A 66 -8.96 -19.28 2.97
N ALA A 67 -8.28 -19.42 1.84
CA ALA A 67 -7.06 -20.22 1.71
C ALA A 67 -5.77 -19.42 1.93
N VAL A 68 -5.86 -18.10 2.12
CA VAL A 68 -4.71 -17.24 2.37
C VAL A 68 -4.32 -17.34 3.84
N THR A 69 -3.10 -17.80 4.10
CA THR A 69 -2.56 -17.96 5.46
C THR A 69 -1.60 -16.84 5.87
N SER A 70 -0.99 -16.18 4.88
CA SER A 70 -0.07 -15.07 5.15
C SER A 70 -0.09 -14.06 4.01
N VAL A 71 0.07 -12.79 4.37
CA VAL A 71 0.16 -11.68 3.41
C VAL A 71 1.40 -10.85 3.70
N TRP A 72 2.27 -10.70 2.72
CA TRP A 72 3.33 -9.72 2.79
C TRP A 72 2.90 -8.40 2.15
N TRP A 73 2.60 -7.41 2.97
CA TRP A 73 2.23 -6.05 2.56
C TRP A 73 3.49 -5.28 2.18
N ARG A 74 3.99 -5.50 0.96
CA ARG A 74 5.30 -4.99 0.52
C ARG A 74 5.20 -3.61 -0.12
N ARG A 75 4.63 -3.56 -1.31
CA ARG A 75 4.43 -2.34 -2.11
C ARG A 75 3.19 -2.50 -2.97
N PRO A 76 1.99 -2.50 -2.39
CA PRO A 76 0.77 -2.60 -3.17
C PRO A 76 0.71 -1.46 -4.19
N GLN A 77 0.40 -1.80 -5.42
CA GLN A 77 0.25 -0.84 -6.50
C GLN A 77 -1.14 -0.20 -6.44
N GLY A 78 -1.29 0.99 -7.05
CA GLY A 78 -2.61 1.55 -7.30
C GLY A 78 -3.38 0.76 -8.36
N PHE A 79 -4.70 0.90 -8.38
CA PHE A 79 -5.56 0.25 -9.38
C PHE A 79 -5.31 0.78 -10.79
N GLY A 80 -5.36 -0.12 -11.77
CA GLY A 80 -5.15 0.17 -13.19
C GLY A 80 -6.45 0.41 -13.94
N PHE A 81 -7.12 1.53 -13.71
CA PHE A 81 -8.34 1.88 -14.43
C PHE A 81 -8.10 2.10 -15.92
N PRO A 82 -9.10 1.77 -16.77
CA PRO A 82 -8.97 1.93 -18.21
C PRO A 82 -8.75 3.39 -18.60
N PRO A 83 -7.93 3.65 -19.65
CA PRO A 83 -7.70 5.01 -20.15
C PRO A 83 -8.99 5.74 -20.60
N SER A 84 -10.03 4.99 -20.96
CA SER A 84 -11.35 5.52 -21.32
C SER A 84 -12.12 6.13 -20.13
N LEU A 85 -11.73 5.81 -18.90
CA LEU A 85 -12.29 6.43 -17.68
C LEU A 85 -11.64 7.80 -17.45
N THR A 86 -12.03 8.78 -18.26
CA THR A 86 -11.44 10.13 -18.29
C THR A 86 -12.15 11.12 -17.36
N ASP A 87 -13.43 10.90 -17.07
CA ASP A 87 -14.18 11.77 -16.17
C ASP A 87 -13.61 11.69 -14.73
N PRO A 88 -13.19 12.82 -14.14
CA PRO A 88 -12.54 12.81 -12.84
C PRO A 88 -13.46 12.39 -11.70
N VAL A 89 -14.76 12.64 -11.78
CA VAL A 89 -15.74 12.27 -10.75
C VAL A 89 -15.95 10.76 -10.78
N ASN A 90 -16.17 10.20 -11.97
CA ASN A 90 -16.32 8.74 -12.13
C ASN A 90 -15.04 8.00 -11.75
N ARG A 91 -13.88 8.57 -12.08
CA ARG A 91 -12.59 7.98 -11.71
C ARG A 91 -12.36 7.99 -10.18
N ALA A 92 -12.71 9.10 -9.52
CA ALA A 92 -12.62 9.19 -8.05
C ALA A 92 -13.59 8.22 -7.37
N PHE A 93 -14.82 8.11 -7.90
CA PHE A 93 -15.79 7.13 -7.42
C PHE A 93 -15.28 5.69 -7.57
N ALA A 94 -14.81 5.32 -8.77
CA ALA A 94 -14.26 3.99 -9.02
C ALA A 94 -13.07 3.67 -8.09
N GLN A 95 -12.18 4.63 -7.87
CA GLN A 95 -11.06 4.48 -6.93
C GLN A 95 -11.57 4.21 -5.51
N GLN A 96 -12.50 5.01 -5.03
CA GLN A 96 -13.04 4.91 -3.67
C GLN A 96 -13.76 3.58 -3.45
N GLU A 97 -14.64 3.17 -4.35
CA GLU A 97 -15.35 1.88 -4.27
C GLU A 97 -14.37 0.71 -4.28
N SER A 98 -13.36 0.76 -5.13
CA SER A 98 -12.32 -0.26 -5.20
C SER A 98 -11.52 -0.33 -3.89
N ASP A 99 -11.09 0.81 -3.35
CA ASP A 99 -10.37 0.89 -2.07
C ASP A 99 -11.19 0.28 -0.93
N PHE A 100 -12.48 0.61 -0.84
CA PHE A 100 -13.36 0.08 0.21
C PHE A 100 -13.59 -1.42 0.06
N ALA A 101 -13.82 -1.91 -1.16
CA ALA A 101 -14.04 -3.33 -1.42
C ALA A 101 -12.80 -4.16 -1.07
N PHE A 102 -11.62 -3.76 -1.55
CA PHE A 102 -10.37 -4.45 -1.26
C PHE A 102 -9.97 -4.36 0.21
N LYS A 103 -10.13 -3.19 0.83
CA LYS A 103 -9.84 -3.03 2.25
C LYS A 103 -10.76 -3.91 3.11
N GLY A 104 -12.05 -3.95 2.79
CA GLY A 104 -12.99 -4.83 3.48
C GLY A 104 -12.59 -6.31 3.34
N MET A 105 -12.21 -6.74 2.14
CA MET A 105 -11.74 -8.09 1.88
C MET A 105 -10.46 -8.42 2.68
N TYR A 106 -9.49 -7.51 2.72
CA TYR A 106 -8.24 -7.70 3.47
C TYR A 106 -8.49 -7.79 4.98
N LEU A 107 -9.35 -6.93 5.53
CA LEU A 107 -9.71 -6.95 6.95
C LEU A 107 -10.47 -8.22 7.35
N SER A 108 -11.11 -8.88 6.39
CA SER A 108 -11.84 -10.13 6.59
C SER A 108 -10.97 -11.39 6.45
N ALA A 109 -9.71 -11.25 6.02
CA ALA A 109 -8.80 -12.36 5.87
C ALA A 109 -8.17 -12.75 7.22
N ASP A 110 -8.39 -14.00 7.66
CA ASP A 110 -7.71 -14.56 8.82
C ASP A 110 -6.30 -15.03 8.45
N ALA A 111 -5.41 -14.07 8.28
CA ALA A 111 -4.05 -14.30 7.80
C ALA A 111 -3.01 -13.59 8.67
N CYS A 112 -1.79 -14.13 8.68
CA CYS A 112 -0.64 -13.45 9.26
C CYS A 112 -0.17 -12.32 8.32
N TRP A 113 -0.20 -11.08 8.79
CA TRP A 113 0.18 -9.91 8.00
C TRP A 113 1.59 -9.41 8.33
N VAL A 114 2.40 -9.18 7.29
CA VAL A 114 3.75 -8.60 7.36
C VAL A 114 3.87 -7.47 6.32
N ASN A 115 3.73 -6.19 6.68
CA ASN A 115 3.20 -5.66 7.96
C ASN A 115 1.67 -5.68 7.93
N ASP A 116 1.06 -5.48 9.10
CA ASP A 116 -0.38 -5.20 9.17
C ASP A 116 -0.69 -3.90 8.40
N MET A 117 -1.63 -3.97 7.46
CA MET A 117 -2.00 -2.87 6.57
C MET A 117 -2.43 -1.61 7.32
N THR A 118 -3.19 -1.78 8.41
CA THR A 118 -3.70 -0.66 9.20
C THR A 118 -2.58 0.01 10.01
N ARG A 119 -1.69 -0.80 10.58
CA ARG A 119 -0.52 -0.30 11.31
C ARG A 119 0.50 0.34 10.37
N ASP A 120 0.67 -0.19 9.16
CA ASP A 120 1.52 0.39 8.13
C ASP A 120 1.01 1.77 7.70
N ALA A 121 -0.30 1.89 7.46
CA ALA A 121 -0.94 3.16 7.15
C ALA A 121 -0.74 4.18 8.29
N LEU A 122 -0.95 3.78 9.55
CA LEU A 122 -0.71 4.63 10.72
C LEU A 122 0.75 5.05 10.80
N ALA A 123 1.67 4.11 10.63
CA ALA A 123 3.11 4.34 10.69
C ALA A 123 3.62 5.25 9.56
N SER A 124 2.87 5.41 8.47
CA SER A 124 3.24 6.30 7.36
C SER A 124 3.14 7.80 7.70
N HIS A 125 2.40 8.17 8.75
CA HIS A 125 2.19 9.58 9.15
C HIS A 125 3.43 10.18 9.81
N LYS A 126 4.13 11.08 9.08
CA LYS A 126 5.42 11.65 9.51
C LYS A 126 5.37 12.38 10.86
N VAL A 127 4.30 13.11 11.14
CA VAL A 127 4.13 13.80 12.43
C VAL A 127 4.09 12.79 13.57
N TRP A 128 3.31 11.72 13.39
CA TRP A 128 3.20 10.65 14.37
C TRP A 128 4.51 9.88 14.55
N GLN A 129 5.25 9.62 13.44
CA GLN A 129 6.58 9.00 13.47
C GLN A 129 7.56 9.82 14.32
N LEU A 130 7.67 11.13 14.06
CA LEU A 130 8.58 12.03 14.78
C LEU A 130 8.23 12.10 16.26
N GLN A 131 6.95 12.29 16.61
CA GLN A 131 6.49 12.32 17.99
C GLN A 131 6.77 11.00 18.72
N THR A 132 6.53 9.87 18.05
CA THR A 132 6.80 8.54 18.61
C THR A 132 8.31 8.33 18.82
N ALA A 133 9.13 8.66 17.82
CA ALA A 133 10.58 8.55 17.92
C ALA A 133 11.13 9.37 19.09
N THR A 134 10.69 10.62 19.24
CA THR A 134 11.07 11.47 20.38
C THR A 134 10.67 10.83 21.71
N ARG A 135 9.42 10.34 21.80
CA ARG A 135 8.90 9.74 23.05
C ARG A 135 9.65 8.49 23.50
N ILE A 136 10.17 7.69 22.56
CA ILE A 136 10.93 6.49 22.87
C ILE A 136 12.46 6.73 22.92
N GLY A 137 12.88 8.01 22.83
CA GLY A 137 14.27 8.43 23.04
C GLY A 137 15.19 8.29 21.82
N PHE A 138 14.65 8.25 20.61
CA PHE A 138 15.49 8.30 19.41
C PHE A 138 16.01 9.72 19.17
N ASP A 139 17.25 9.83 18.77
CA ASP A 139 17.80 11.07 18.23
C ASP A 139 17.19 11.35 16.87
N ILE A 140 16.51 12.46 16.75
CA ILE A 140 15.91 12.91 15.48
C ILE A 140 16.60 14.20 15.03
N PRO A 141 16.79 14.40 13.72
CA PRO A 141 17.24 15.68 13.18
C PRO A 141 16.26 16.79 13.56
N ARG A 142 16.77 17.99 13.81
CA ARG A 142 15.92 19.16 13.98
C ARG A 142 14.99 19.30 12.80
N THR A 143 13.70 19.30 13.03
CA THR A 143 12.66 19.21 11.99
C THR A 143 11.61 20.28 12.20
N LEU A 144 11.21 20.95 11.13
CA LEU A 144 10.07 21.87 11.09
C LEU A 144 9.05 21.38 10.08
N ILE A 145 7.78 21.40 10.47
CA ILE A 145 6.63 21.18 9.58
C ILE A 145 5.81 22.47 9.63
N THR A 146 5.71 23.17 8.50
CA THR A 146 5.01 24.45 8.42
C THR A 146 4.41 24.66 7.03
N ASN A 147 3.34 25.42 6.95
CA ASN A 147 2.79 26.01 5.72
C ASN A 147 3.13 27.51 5.60
N ASN A 148 3.90 28.07 6.52
CA ASN A 148 4.33 29.46 6.51
C ASN A 148 5.74 29.60 5.91
N PRO A 149 5.92 30.29 4.77
CA PRO A 149 7.23 30.47 4.14
C PRO A 149 8.27 31.19 5.02
N ASP A 150 7.83 32.12 5.88
CA ASP A 150 8.75 32.88 6.75
C ASP A 150 9.32 32.01 7.86
N ASP A 151 8.51 31.10 8.42
CA ASP A 151 8.99 30.11 9.38
C ASP A 151 10.03 29.19 8.73
N ALA A 152 9.81 28.76 7.47
CA ALA A 152 10.75 27.93 6.75
C ALA A 152 12.09 28.68 6.49
N ARG A 153 12.03 29.97 6.12
CA ARG A 153 13.24 30.81 5.92
C ARG A 153 14.01 30.99 7.23
N ARG A 154 13.31 31.28 8.32
CA ARG A 154 13.89 31.40 9.66
C ARG A 154 14.57 30.10 10.09
N PHE A 155 13.89 28.98 9.97
CA PHE A 155 14.43 27.66 10.29
C PHE A 155 15.72 27.35 9.49
N ARG A 156 15.73 27.65 8.19
CA ARG A 156 16.93 27.50 7.35
C ARG A 156 18.08 28.35 7.87
N GLY A 157 17.82 29.63 8.24
CA GLY A 157 18.84 30.53 8.80
C GLY A 157 19.44 30.01 10.11
N GLU A 158 18.59 29.48 10.99
CA GLU A 158 19.00 28.94 12.30
C GLU A 158 19.77 27.62 12.19
N THR A 159 19.56 26.82 11.16
CA THR A 159 20.20 25.50 10.96
C THR A 159 21.48 25.55 10.13
N GLY A 160 21.92 26.74 9.68
CA GLY A 160 23.18 26.89 8.94
C GLY A 160 23.12 26.42 7.48
N ALA A 161 22.00 26.61 6.83
CA ALA A 161 21.79 26.45 5.38
C ALA A 161 21.72 25.02 4.78
N LYS A 162 22.06 23.98 5.54
CA LYS A 162 21.91 22.60 5.05
C LYS A 162 20.59 22.00 5.53
N VAL A 163 19.51 22.30 4.81
CA VAL A 163 18.19 21.72 5.07
C VAL A 163 17.74 20.88 3.89
N ILE A 164 17.02 19.79 4.18
CA ILE A 164 16.35 18.99 3.16
C ILE A 164 14.84 19.19 3.28
N TYR A 165 14.19 19.22 2.13
CA TYR A 165 12.73 19.23 2.05
C TYR A 165 12.24 17.81 1.80
N LYS A 166 11.13 17.43 2.47
CA LYS A 166 10.45 16.16 2.25
C LYS A 166 8.95 16.38 2.19
N ALA A 167 8.31 15.91 1.12
CA ALA A 167 6.85 15.83 1.07
C ALA A 167 6.31 14.82 2.09
N PHE A 168 5.04 14.96 2.50
CA PHE A 168 4.37 13.98 3.35
C PHE A 168 4.21 12.63 2.61
N LEU A 169 3.79 12.69 1.35
CA LEU A 169 3.70 11.52 0.48
C LEU A 169 4.79 11.63 -0.58
N ALA A 170 5.58 10.58 -0.74
CA ALA A 170 6.52 10.49 -1.84
C ALA A 170 5.73 10.16 -3.11
N SER A 171 5.33 11.20 -3.86
CA SER A 171 4.79 11.03 -5.22
C SER A 171 5.94 11.12 -6.22
N PRO A 172 6.03 10.21 -7.19
CA PRO A 172 7.03 10.30 -8.28
C PRO A 172 6.97 11.62 -9.06
N MET A 173 5.82 12.32 -9.03
CA MET A 173 5.65 13.61 -9.70
C MET A 173 6.15 14.81 -8.90
N ALA A 174 6.60 14.64 -7.65
CA ALA A 174 6.98 15.73 -6.75
C ALA A 174 8.50 16.04 -6.73
N TRP A 175 9.31 15.26 -7.42
CA TRP A 175 10.77 15.49 -7.45
C TRP A 175 11.12 16.40 -8.63
N ARG A 176 11.04 17.70 -8.42
CA ARG A 176 11.80 18.67 -9.21
C ARG A 176 12.96 19.15 -8.33
N GLU A 177 14.18 18.89 -8.78
CA GLU A 177 15.36 19.54 -8.22
C GLU A 177 15.24 21.06 -8.51
N THR A 178 15.27 21.87 -7.48
CA THR A 178 15.36 23.34 -7.57
C THR A 178 16.77 23.75 -7.17
#